data_aebec5e5fa540b04c61f90360b4e2d7f
#
_entry.id   aebec5e5fa540b04c61f90360b4e2d7f
#
_cell.length_a   1.000
_cell.length_b   1.000
_cell.length_c   1.000
_cell.angle_alpha   90.00
_cell.angle_beta   90.00
_cell.angle_gamma   90.00
#
_symmetry.space_group_name_H-M   'P 1'
#
loop_
_entity.id
_entity.type
_entity.pdbx_description
1 polymer ?
#
loop_
_entity_poly.entity_id
_entity_poly.type
_entity_poly.pdbx_seq_one_letter_code
_entity_poly.pdbx_strand_id
1 'polypeptide(L)'
;MYSYIRGVLTEKNEDGVVVDCHGLGFDLQMGPQLAARLGEIGTELTVYTHFHITQDSQKLYAFPDKESRKLFRMLISVSGIGPKVAMSVLEDFEPAEFALHVLKKDTKALTKVKGLGKKSAEQIGRAHV
;
A
#
# COMPACT_ATOMS: atom_id res chain seq x y z
N MET A 1 8.00 -6.40 -11.61
CA MET A 1 9.07 -7.41 -11.62
C MET A 1 8.86 -8.47 -10.52
N TYR A 2 8.79 -8.07 -9.27
CA TYR A 2 8.52 -8.99 -8.18
C TYR A 2 7.02 -9.02 -7.89
N SER A 3 6.38 -10.18 -8.07
CA SER A 3 4.94 -10.32 -7.83
C SER A 3 4.64 -10.55 -6.35
N TYR A 4 5.42 -11.39 -5.71
CA TYR A 4 5.27 -11.68 -4.29
C TYR A 4 6.60 -12.17 -3.74
N ILE A 5 6.71 -12.12 -2.42
CA ILE A 5 7.87 -12.67 -1.70
C ILE A 5 7.34 -13.54 -0.58
N ARG A 6 7.85 -14.77 -0.52
CA ARG A 6 7.53 -15.71 0.56
C ARG A 6 8.76 -15.94 1.39
N GLY A 7 8.65 -15.71 2.68
CA GLY A 7 9.77 -15.88 3.57
C GLY A 7 9.40 -15.62 5.02
N VAL A 8 10.39 -15.30 5.81
CA VAL A 8 10.24 -15.08 7.25
C VAL A 8 10.34 -13.59 7.56
N LEU A 9 9.37 -13.08 8.30
CA LEU A 9 9.40 -11.69 8.76
C LEU A 9 10.50 -11.54 9.83
N THR A 10 11.51 -10.74 9.54
CA THR A 10 12.67 -10.58 10.41
C THR A 10 12.75 -9.23 11.11
N GLU A 11 12.20 -8.18 10.51
CA GLU A 11 12.23 -6.84 11.09
C GLU A 11 10.95 -6.07 10.78
N LYS A 12 10.58 -5.19 11.71
CA LYS A 12 9.53 -4.19 11.53
C LYS A 12 10.08 -2.82 11.92
N ASN A 13 9.95 -1.86 11.00
CA ASN A 13 10.42 -0.48 11.19
C ASN A 13 9.24 0.47 10.97
N GLU A 14 9.45 1.76 11.22
CA GLU A 14 8.41 2.77 10.96
C GLU A 14 7.95 2.79 9.51
N ASP A 15 8.89 2.59 8.58
CA ASP A 15 8.64 2.75 7.15
C ASP A 15 8.46 1.43 6.42
N GLY A 16 8.64 0.31 7.10
CA GLY A 16 8.56 -0.95 6.40
C GLY A 16 8.92 -2.17 7.22
N VAL A 17 9.10 -3.26 6.52
CA VAL A 17 9.45 -4.55 7.10
C VAL A 17 10.57 -5.19 6.29
N VAL A 18 11.24 -6.16 6.89
CA VAL A 18 12.21 -6.99 6.18
C VAL A 18 11.73 -8.43 6.19
N VAL A 19 11.69 -9.03 5.01
CA VAL A 19 11.35 -10.45 4.84
C VAL A 19 12.58 -11.16 4.31
N ASP A 20 12.99 -12.20 5.02
CA ASP A 20 14.12 -13.04 4.64
C ASP A 20 13.63 -14.19 3.78
N CYS A 21 14.10 -14.23 2.54
CA CYS A 21 13.77 -15.29 1.60
C CYS A 21 15.07 -16.06 1.30
N HIS A 22 15.26 -17.16 1.98
CA HIS A 22 16.43 -18.03 1.81
C HIS A 22 17.77 -17.31 1.97
N GLY A 23 17.87 -16.43 2.97
CA GLY A 23 19.09 -15.68 3.25
C GLY A 23 19.20 -14.33 2.55
N LEU A 24 18.21 -13.99 1.73
CA LEU A 24 18.14 -12.69 1.07
C LEU A 24 17.08 -11.83 1.76
N GLY A 25 17.49 -10.74 2.40
CA GLY A 25 16.58 -9.84 3.10
C GLY A 25 16.04 -8.78 2.17
N PHE A 26 14.72 -8.76 1.97
CA PHE A 26 14.04 -7.75 1.18
C PHE A 26 13.52 -6.65 2.07
N ASP A 27 13.92 -5.43 1.77
CA ASP A 27 13.48 -4.22 2.47
C ASP A 27 12.21 -3.71 1.78
N LEU A 28 11.07 -3.84 2.46
CA LEU A 28 9.76 -3.62 1.87
C LEU A 28 9.09 -2.40 2.50
N GLN A 29 8.63 -1.49 1.67
CA GLN A 29 7.88 -0.32 2.12
C GLN A 29 6.48 -0.74 2.56
N MET A 30 6.12 -0.44 3.80
CA MET A 30 4.82 -0.78 4.36
C MET A 30 4.61 0.04 5.62
N GLY A 31 3.43 0.64 5.76
CA GLY A 31 3.10 1.39 6.96
C GLY A 31 2.82 0.50 8.16
N PRO A 32 2.81 1.07 9.38
CA PRO A 32 2.69 0.27 10.60
C PRO A 32 1.35 -0.45 10.75
N GLN A 33 0.24 0.12 10.26
CA GLN A 33 -1.07 -0.54 10.34
C GLN A 33 -1.13 -1.79 9.47
N LEU A 34 -0.59 -1.71 8.25
CA LEU A 34 -0.49 -2.87 7.37
C LEU A 34 0.47 -3.90 7.94
N ALA A 35 1.61 -3.45 8.46
CA ALA A 35 2.62 -4.35 9.04
C ALA A 35 2.06 -5.11 10.24
N ALA A 36 1.17 -4.49 11.02
CA ALA A 36 0.53 -5.16 12.15
C ALA A 36 -0.29 -6.38 11.73
N ARG A 37 -0.79 -6.39 10.49
CA ARG A 37 -1.55 -7.53 9.95
C ARG A 37 -0.68 -8.73 9.59
N LEU A 38 0.62 -8.55 9.51
CA LEU A 38 1.54 -9.62 9.12
C LEU A 38 1.85 -10.61 10.25
N GLY A 39 1.53 -10.27 11.47
CA GLY A 39 1.88 -11.08 12.63
C GLY A 39 3.21 -10.67 13.22
N GLU A 40 3.78 -11.53 14.04
CA GLU A 40 5.01 -11.24 14.79
C GLU A 40 6.26 -11.59 13.98
N ILE A 41 7.38 -11.00 14.39
CA ILE A 41 8.69 -11.36 13.86
C ILE A 41 8.93 -12.85 14.07
N GLY A 42 9.43 -13.52 13.04
CA GLY A 42 9.59 -14.96 12.99
C GLY A 42 8.47 -15.68 12.24
N THR A 43 7.40 -14.98 11.89
CA THR A 43 6.28 -15.55 11.14
C THR A 43 6.70 -15.82 9.69
N GLU A 44 6.39 -17.02 9.20
CA GLU A 44 6.51 -17.34 7.79
C GLU A 44 5.28 -16.82 7.05
N LEU A 45 5.50 -16.06 5.98
CA LEU A 45 4.40 -15.38 5.30
C LEU A 45 4.69 -15.17 3.82
N THR A 46 3.65 -14.74 3.11
CA THR A 46 3.73 -14.25 1.74
C THR A 46 3.23 -12.82 1.72
N VAL A 47 3.99 -11.93 1.11
CA VAL A 47 3.54 -10.55 0.85
C VAL A 47 3.50 -10.32 -0.65
N TYR A 48 2.54 -9.53 -1.08
CA TYR A 48 2.36 -9.17 -2.49
C TYR A 48 3.02 -7.83 -2.74
N THR A 49 3.77 -7.72 -3.82
CA THR A 49 4.68 -6.61 -3.99
C THR A 49 4.39 -5.79 -5.24
N HIS A 50 4.81 -4.53 -5.18
CA HIS A 50 4.84 -3.64 -6.32
C HIS A 50 6.21 -2.96 -6.36
N PHE A 51 6.95 -3.20 -7.44
CA PHE A 51 8.27 -2.60 -7.62
C PHE A 51 8.12 -1.26 -8.34
N HIS A 52 8.40 -0.18 -7.63
CA HIS A 52 8.23 1.16 -8.14
C HIS A 52 9.59 1.78 -8.46
N ILE A 53 9.80 2.06 -9.73
CA ILE A 53 11.05 2.63 -10.23
C ILE A 53 10.78 4.03 -10.71
N THR A 54 11.55 4.98 -10.17
CA THR A 54 11.57 6.36 -10.66
C THR A 54 13.00 6.68 -11.09
N GLN A 55 13.20 7.88 -11.63
CA GLN A 55 14.52 8.34 -12.03
C GLN A 55 15.52 8.31 -10.86
N ASP A 56 15.04 8.63 -9.66
CA ASP A 56 15.90 8.80 -8.49
C ASP A 56 15.80 7.70 -7.45
N SER A 57 14.88 6.73 -7.61
CA SER A 57 14.70 5.71 -6.61
C SER A 57 14.14 4.41 -7.17
N GLN A 58 14.41 3.34 -6.42
CA GLN A 58 13.82 2.02 -6.63
C GLN A 58 13.29 1.57 -5.28
N LYS A 59 11.99 1.35 -5.18
CA LYS A 59 11.35 0.93 -3.93
C LYS A 59 10.43 -0.24 -4.17
N LEU A 60 10.42 -1.15 -3.21
CA LEU A 60 9.56 -2.31 -3.24
C LEU A 60 8.48 -2.12 -2.18
N TYR A 61 7.25 -1.92 -2.62
CA TYR A 61 6.08 -1.79 -1.73
C TYR A 61 5.48 -3.17 -1.51
N ALA A 62 5.01 -3.44 -0.32
CA ALA A 62 4.46 -4.74 0.00
C ALA A 62 3.10 -4.63 0.68
N PHE A 63 2.28 -5.64 0.46
CA PHE A 63 0.89 -5.68 0.90
C PHE A 63 0.56 -7.07 1.45
N PRO A 64 -0.28 -7.15 2.48
CA PRO A 64 -0.64 -8.45 3.07
C PRO A 64 -1.53 -9.29 2.15
N ASP A 65 -2.21 -8.66 1.20
CA ASP A 65 -3.12 -9.34 0.27
C ASP A 65 -3.11 -8.69 -1.11
N LYS A 66 -3.69 -9.38 -2.07
CA LYS A 66 -3.75 -8.90 -3.46
C LYS A 66 -4.68 -7.72 -3.63
N GLU A 67 -5.75 -7.64 -2.83
CA GLU A 67 -6.73 -6.55 -2.89
C GLU A 67 -6.09 -5.23 -2.52
N SER A 68 -5.25 -5.22 -1.49
CA SER A 68 -4.51 -4.03 -1.08
C SER A 68 -3.55 -3.58 -2.18
N ARG A 69 -2.83 -4.52 -2.81
CA ARG A 69 -1.96 -4.20 -3.93
C ARG A 69 -2.73 -3.64 -5.11
N LYS A 70 -3.89 -4.21 -5.41
CA LYS A 70 -4.76 -3.75 -6.49
C LYS A 70 -5.21 -2.31 -6.25
N LEU A 71 -5.63 -2.01 -5.02
CA LEU A 71 -6.01 -0.64 -4.65
C LEU A 71 -4.84 0.32 -4.80
N PHE A 72 -3.66 -0.06 -4.32
CA PHE A 72 -2.46 0.76 -4.45
C PHE A 72 -2.19 1.10 -5.93
N ARG A 73 -2.20 0.10 -6.79
CA ARG A 73 -1.96 0.28 -8.22
C ARG A 73 -2.99 1.16 -8.89
N MET A 74 -4.25 1.03 -8.49
CA MET A 74 -5.31 1.88 -8.99
C MET A 74 -5.07 3.34 -8.56
N LEU A 75 -4.72 3.55 -7.30
CA LEU A 75 -4.48 4.90 -6.77
C LEU A 75 -3.33 5.61 -7.47
N ILE A 76 -2.20 4.92 -7.66
CA ILE A 76 -1.05 5.55 -8.33
C ILE A 76 -1.27 5.80 -9.82
N SER A 77 -2.30 5.19 -10.40
CA SER A 77 -2.68 5.47 -11.79
C SER A 77 -3.43 6.79 -11.93
N VAL A 78 -3.92 7.35 -10.83
CA VAL A 78 -4.64 8.62 -10.83
C VAL A 78 -3.61 9.77 -10.82
N SER A 79 -3.80 10.72 -11.72
CA SER A 79 -2.91 11.89 -11.80
C SER A 79 -2.88 12.65 -10.47
N GLY A 80 -1.68 12.95 -9.99
CA GLY A 80 -1.49 13.67 -8.74
C GLY A 80 -1.41 12.80 -7.50
N ILE A 81 -1.59 11.47 -7.63
CA ILE A 81 -1.46 10.54 -6.50
C ILE A 81 -0.21 9.70 -6.69
N GLY A 82 0.76 9.91 -5.80
CA GLY A 82 1.98 9.13 -5.78
C GLY A 82 1.90 7.99 -4.77
N PRO A 83 2.96 7.16 -4.71
CA PRO A 83 3.01 6.02 -3.78
C PRO A 83 2.82 6.38 -2.32
N LYS A 84 3.35 7.51 -1.88
CA LYS A 84 3.25 7.93 -0.48
C LYS A 84 1.80 8.19 -0.07
N VAL A 85 1.05 8.89 -0.92
CA VAL A 85 -0.37 9.16 -0.67
C VAL A 85 -1.19 7.87 -0.75
N ALA A 86 -0.90 7.02 -1.75
CA ALA A 86 -1.57 5.74 -1.89
C ALA A 86 -1.36 4.85 -0.66
N MET A 87 -0.13 4.81 -0.12
CA MET A 87 0.13 4.06 1.11
C MET A 87 -0.61 4.64 2.32
N SER A 88 -0.77 5.97 2.39
CA SER A 88 -1.57 6.61 3.45
C SER A 88 -3.03 6.18 3.39
N VAL A 89 -3.59 6.04 2.19
CA VAL A 89 -4.95 5.51 2.01
C VAL A 89 -5.06 4.11 2.60
N LEU A 90 -4.10 3.25 2.30
CA LEU A 90 -4.09 1.86 2.77
C LEU A 90 -3.85 1.73 4.27
N GLU A 91 -3.23 2.72 4.90
CA GLU A 91 -3.09 2.78 6.35
C GLU A 91 -4.42 3.11 7.03
N ASP A 92 -5.23 3.96 6.41
CA ASP A 92 -6.48 4.45 7.00
C ASP A 92 -7.71 3.61 6.65
N PHE A 93 -7.69 2.94 5.49
CA PHE A 93 -8.83 2.19 4.98
C PHE A 93 -8.45 0.80 4.52
N GLU A 94 -9.31 -0.17 4.77
CA GLU A 94 -9.27 -1.43 4.04
C GLU A 94 -9.84 -1.21 2.63
N PRO A 95 -9.45 -2.02 1.64
CA PRO A 95 -9.92 -1.81 0.26
C PRO A 95 -11.44 -1.76 0.10
N ALA A 96 -12.17 -2.64 0.78
CA ALA A 96 -13.63 -2.66 0.70
C ALA A 96 -14.25 -1.39 1.31
N GLU A 97 -13.70 -0.94 2.43
CA GLU A 97 -14.14 0.29 3.09
C GLU A 97 -13.90 1.51 2.21
N PHE A 98 -12.72 1.60 1.61
CA PHE A 98 -12.36 2.68 0.70
C PHE A 98 -13.31 2.71 -0.50
N ALA A 99 -13.55 1.56 -1.11
CA ALA A 99 -14.48 1.44 -2.25
C ALA A 99 -15.88 1.93 -1.89
N LEU A 100 -16.33 1.64 -0.68
CA LEU A 100 -17.65 2.08 -0.20
C LEU A 100 -17.72 3.60 -0.11
N HIS A 101 -16.69 4.24 0.43
CA HIS A 101 -16.65 5.71 0.50
C HIS A 101 -16.60 6.34 -0.89
N VAL A 102 -15.91 5.74 -1.83
CA VAL A 102 -15.86 6.21 -3.22
C VAL A 102 -17.23 6.11 -3.86
N LEU A 103 -17.93 4.98 -3.68
CA LEU A 103 -19.27 4.79 -4.22
C LEU A 103 -20.27 5.80 -3.66
N LYS A 104 -20.15 6.14 -2.38
CA LYS A 104 -21.01 7.11 -1.72
C LYS A 104 -20.61 8.55 -2.01
N LYS A 105 -19.53 8.76 -2.78
CA LYS A 105 -18.96 10.08 -3.05
C LYS A 105 -18.66 10.86 -1.77
N ASP A 106 -18.21 10.15 -0.76
CA ASP A 106 -17.90 10.72 0.55
C ASP A 106 -16.52 11.37 0.54
N THR A 107 -16.42 12.52 -0.11
CA THR A 107 -15.15 13.26 -0.22
C THR A 107 -14.62 13.68 1.14
N LYS A 108 -15.51 13.88 2.10
CA LYS A 108 -15.14 14.29 3.46
C LYS A 108 -14.32 13.20 4.16
N ALA A 109 -14.76 11.95 4.03
CA ALA A 109 -14.01 10.82 4.59
C ALA A 109 -12.67 10.63 3.86
N LEU A 110 -12.68 10.75 2.54
CA LEU A 110 -11.48 10.57 1.73
C LEU A 110 -10.44 11.65 1.97
N THR A 111 -10.86 12.90 2.15
CA THR A 111 -9.93 14.01 2.37
C THR A 111 -9.30 14.02 3.76
N LYS A 112 -9.75 13.16 4.66
CA LYS A 112 -9.07 12.97 5.96
C LYS A 112 -7.71 12.28 5.80
N VAL A 113 -7.50 11.61 4.68
CA VAL A 113 -6.21 10.99 4.41
C VAL A 113 -5.18 12.07 4.11
N LYS A 114 -4.04 12.00 4.79
CA LYS A 114 -2.96 12.96 4.60
C LYS A 114 -2.47 12.94 3.15
N GLY A 115 -2.45 14.10 2.51
CA GLY A 115 -2.01 14.25 1.13
C GLY A 115 -3.11 14.08 0.09
N LEU A 116 -4.32 13.69 0.51
CA LEU A 116 -5.45 13.51 -0.40
C LEU A 116 -6.38 14.71 -0.30
N GLY A 117 -6.30 15.61 -1.30
CA GLY A 117 -7.15 16.79 -1.36
C GLY A 117 -8.48 16.49 -2.04
N LYS A 118 -9.36 17.48 -2.03
CA LYS A 118 -10.69 17.36 -2.64
C LYS A 118 -10.62 17.00 -4.10
N LYS A 119 -9.71 17.62 -4.86
CA LYS A 119 -9.55 17.36 -6.30
C LYS A 119 -9.10 15.91 -6.55
N SER A 120 -8.15 15.42 -5.75
CA SER A 120 -7.68 14.05 -5.88
C SER A 120 -8.77 13.05 -5.52
N ALA A 121 -9.55 13.33 -4.47
CA ALA A 121 -10.67 12.49 -4.08
C ALA A 121 -11.72 12.39 -5.18
N GLU A 122 -12.02 13.50 -5.84
CA GLU A 122 -12.95 13.52 -6.97
C GLU A 122 -12.42 12.73 -8.16
N GLN A 123 -11.11 12.83 -8.43
CA GLN A 123 -10.47 12.08 -9.52
C GLN A 123 -10.49 10.58 -9.26
N ILE A 124 -10.31 10.15 -8.02
CA ILE A 124 -10.42 8.75 -7.63
C ILE A 124 -11.83 8.24 -7.93
N GLY A 125 -12.85 9.02 -7.56
CA GLY A 125 -14.23 8.67 -7.83
C GLY A 125 -14.50 8.45 -9.32
N ARG A 126 -13.94 9.29 -10.18
CA ARG A 126 -14.07 9.16 -11.63
C ARG A 126 -13.30 7.95 -12.18
N ALA A 127 -12.11 7.70 -11.69
CA ALA A 127 -11.26 6.60 -12.15
C ALA A 127 -11.85 5.24 -11.74
N HIS A 128 -12.60 5.20 -10.64
CA HIS A 128 -13.19 3.97 -10.12
C HIS A 128 -14.46 3.55 -10.88
N VAL A 129 -15.02 4.43 -11.64
CA VAL A 129 -16.16 4.15 -12.51
C VAL A 129 -15.68 3.53 -13.82
#